data_5d65cf0ac3ab69330b416cb77d3d3702
#
_entry.id   5d65cf0ac3ab69330b416cb77d3d3702
#
_cell.length_a   1.000
_cell.length_b   1.000
_cell.length_c   1.000
_cell.angle_alpha   90.00
_cell.angle_beta   90.00
_cell.angle_gamma   90.00
#
_symmetry.space_group_name_H-M   'P 1'
#
loop_
_entity.id
_entity.type
_entity.pdbx_description
1 polymer ?
#
loop_
_entity_poly.entity_id
_entity_poly.type
_entity_poly.pdbx_seq_one_letter_code
_entity_poly.pdbx_strand_id
1 'polypeptide(L)'
;MTQRPGPRPLSDEALSDLLGKQQFGTLASVKRDGRPHLTTMVYSWDPEARIVRFSTTAERVKVKHLRRDPRAALHVQGGDVWSFAVAEGEAEVSEATTVPGDAVGRELLGMIPQGARPEDEDAFLEELVAERRVVVRLRVDRLYGTALDIDG
;
A
#
# COMPACT_ATOMS: atom_id res chain seq x y z
N MET A 1 29.30 -27.54 -14.78
CA MET A 1 28.05 -27.63 -13.99
C MET A 1 27.34 -26.28 -14.01
N THR A 2 26.22 -26.22 -14.69
CA THR A 2 25.46 -24.99 -14.80
C THR A 2 24.63 -24.80 -13.53
N GLN A 3 24.89 -23.74 -12.79
CA GLN A 3 24.05 -23.38 -11.64
C GLN A 3 22.73 -22.81 -12.15
N ARG A 4 21.64 -23.30 -11.63
CA ARG A 4 20.32 -22.68 -11.88
C ARG A 4 20.25 -21.35 -11.18
N PRO A 5 19.59 -20.34 -11.81
CA PRO A 5 19.33 -19.07 -11.11
C PRO A 5 18.56 -19.35 -9.83
N GLY A 6 19.02 -18.75 -8.73
CA GLY A 6 18.38 -18.87 -7.43
C GLY A 6 17.86 -17.52 -6.95
N PRO A 7 16.99 -17.52 -5.93
CA PRO A 7 16.52 -16.27 -5.35
C PRO A 7 17.66 -15.53 -4.66
N ARG A 8 17.72 -14.22 -4.88
CA ARG A 8 18.68 -13.32 -4.27
C ARG A 8 17.92 -12.31 -3.43
N PRO A 9 18.26 -12.16 -2.13
CA PRO A 9 17.65 -11.10 -1.32
C PRO A 9 17.96 -9.72 -1.92
N LEU A 10 16.94 -8.88 -2.01
CA LEU A 10 17.11 -7.50 -2.46
C LEU A 10 17.55 -6.61 -1.31
N SER A 11 18.37 -5.60 -1.63
CA SER A 11 18.74 -4.56 -0.66
C SER A 11 17.51 -3.71 -0.29
N ASP A 12 17.61 -3.01 0.82
CA ASP A 12 16.53 -2.10 1.25
C ASP A 12 16.22 -1.06 0.17
N GLU A 13 17.26 -0.50 -0.46
CA GLU A 13 17.10 0.45 -1.56
C GLU A 13 16.37 -0.16 -2.77
N ALA A 14 16.76 -1.37 -3.17
CA ALA A 14 16.10 -2.07 -4.28
C ALA A 14 14.65 -2.40 -3.97
N LEU A 15 14.35 -2.79 -2.74
CA LEU A 15 12.98 -3.05 -2.29
C LEU A 15 12.13 -1.77 -2.31
N SER A 16 12.67 -0.67 -1.83
CA SER A 16 12.01 0.62 -1.86
C SER A 16 11.74 1.07 -3.31
N ASP A 17 12.71 0.91 -4.19
CA ASP A 17 12.56 1.24 -5.61
C ASP A 17 11.47 0.39 -6.28
N LEU A 18 11.41 -0.91 -5.94
CA LEU A 18 10.37 -1.80 -6.47
C LEU A 18 8.99 -1.32 -6.03
N LEU A 19 8.83 -0.99 -4.75
CA LEU A 19 7.56 -0.44 -4.24
C LEU A 19 7.15 0.83 -4.98
N GLY A 20 8.11 1.71 -5.27
CA GLY A 20 7.85 2.97 -5.95
C GLY A 20 7.48 2.84 -7.42
N LYS A 21 7.91 1.76 -8.07
CA LYS A 21 7.65 1.52 -9.50
C LYS A 21 6.32 0.86 -9.78
N GLN A 22 5.78 0.13 -8.82
CA GLN A 22 4.53 -0.60 -9.00
C GLN A 22 3.36 0.21 -8.44
N GLN A 23 2.14 -0.16 -8.82
CA GLN A 23 0.92 0.53 -8.43
C GLN A 23 -0.04 -0.35 -7.65
N PHE A 24 0.11 -1.67 -7.75
CA PHE A 24 -0.80 -2.64 -7.16
C PHE A 24 -0.06 -3.57 -6.23
N GLY A 25 -0.71 -3.95 -5.16
CA GLY A 25 -0.18 -4.93 -4.25
C GLY A 25 -1.30 -5.69 -3.56
N THR A 26 -0.93 -6.79 -2.91
CA THR A 26 -1.85 -7.59 -2.11
C THR A 26 -1.66 -7.22 -0.64
N LEU A 27 -2.72 -6.68 -0.05
CA LEU A 27 -2.72 -6.35 1.37
C LEU A 27 -3.17 -7.58 2.16
N ALA A 28 -2.38 -7.93 3.18
CA ALA A 28 -2.73 -8.94 4.16
C ALA A 28 -3.06 -8.25 5.48
N SER A 29 -4.24 -8.50 6.00
CA SER A 29 -4.66 -8.07 7.34
C SER A 29 -5.12 -9.30 8.12
N VAL A 30 -5.27 -9.18 9.44
CA VAL A 30 -5.54 -10.32 10.31
C VAL A 30 -7.03 -10.38 10.63
N LYS A 31 -7.67 -11.48 10.25
CA LYS A 31 -9.06 -11.74 10.59
C LYS A 31 -9.20 -12.09 12.09
N ARG A 32 -10.43 -12.01 12.59
CA ARG A 32 -10.70 -12.31 14.01
C ARG A 32 -10.24 -13.70 14.43
N ASP A 33 -10.32 -14.68 13.51
CA ASP A 33 -9.88 -16.07 13.76
C ASP A 33 -8.36 -16.27 13.58
N GLY A 34 -7.61 -15.20 13.30
CA GLY A 34 -6.16 -15.23 13.09
C GLY A 34 -5.72 -15.52 11.67
N ARG A 35 -6.64 -15.87 10.77
CA ARG A 35 -6.28 -16.11 9.38
C ARG A 35 -6.06 -14.80 8.63
N PRO A 36 -5.19 -14.80 7.61
CA PRO A 36 -4.99 -13.59 6.83
C PRO A 36 -6.17 -13.33 5.88
N HIS A 37 -6.56 -12.06 5.76
CA HIS A 37 -7.46 -11.57 4.74
C HIS A 37 -6.62 -10.91 3.66
N LEU A 38 -6.77 -11.34 2.41
CA LEU A 38 -5.97 -10.85 1.29
C LEU A 38 -6.85 -10.08 0.31
N THR A 39 -6.37 -8.90 -0.10
CA THR A 39 -7.09 -8.09 -1.08
C THR A 39 -6.10 -7.28 -1.92
N THR A 40 -6.40 -7.13 -3.21
CA THR A 40 -5.59 -6.32 -4.11
C THR A 40 -5.92 -4.85 -3.91
N MET A 41 -4.88 -4.04 -3.78
CA MET A 41 -5.00 -2.60 -3.52
C MET A 41 -4.13 -1.79 -4.46
N VAL A 42 -4.63 -0.64 -4.88
CA VAL A 42 -3.79 0.43 -5.42
C VAL A 42 -3.20 1.18 -4.22
N TYR A 43 -1.93 1.46 -4.26
CA TYR A 43 -1.23 2.10 -3.15
C TYR A 43 -0.31 3.21 -3.63
N SER A 44 0.14 4.05 -2.71
CA SER A 44 1.26 4.95 -2.91
C SER A 44 2.33 4.66 -1.87
N TRP A 45 3.59 4.81 -2.27
CA TRP A 45 4.74 4.58 -1.40
C TRP A 45 5.49 5.88 -1.16
N ASP A 46 5.70 6.23 0.10
CA ASP A 46 6.50 7.36 0.53
C ASP A 46 7.82 6.82 1.09
N PRO A 47 8.93 6.88 0.31
CA PRO A 47 10.18 6.29 0.74
C PRO A 47 10.86 7.03 1.89
N GLU A 48 10.63 8.32 2.04
CA GLU A 48 11.22 9.10 3.12
C GLU A 48 10.55 8.79 4.46
N ALA A 49 9.23 8.83 4.47
CA ALA A 49 8.45 8.53 5.67
C ALA A 49 8.31 7.02 5.91
N ARG A 50 8.58 6.20 4.92
CA ARG A 50 8.40 4.74 4.93
C ARG A 50 6.95 4.37 5.25
N ILE A 51 6.05 4.98 4.50
CA ILE A 51 4.62 4.79 4.67
C ILE A 51 4.01 4.37 3.34
N VAL A 52 3.25 3.28 3.38
CA VAL A 52 2.34 2.88 2.29
C VAL A 52 0.97 3.46 2.62
N ARG A 53 0.40 4.19 1.66
CA ARG A 53 -0.95 4.73 1.81
C ARG A 53 -1.88 4.11 0.80
N PHE A 54 -3.11 3.84 1.21
CA PHE A 54 -4.17 3.48 0.28
C PHE A 54 -5.51 4.09 0.72
N SER A 55 -6.39 4.25 -0.25
CA SER A 55 -7.72 4.81 -0.06
C SER A 55 -8.75 3.69 -0.06
N THR A 56 -9.68 3.71 0.88
CA THR A 56 -10.80 2.78 0.91
C THR A 56 -11.99 3.45 1.59
N THR A 57 -13.15 2.80 1.56
CA THR A 57 -14.33 3.31 2.24
C THR A 57 -14.38 2.79 3.67
N ALA A 58 -14.97 3.58 4.57
CA ALA A 58 -14.97 3.32 6.02
C ALA A 58 -15.60 1.98 6.41
N GLU A 59 -16.54 1.48 5.61
CA GLU A 59 -17.31 0.27 5.93
C GLU A 59 -16.66 -1.02 5.44
N ARG A 60 -15.54 -0.96 4.71
CA ARG A 60 -14.88 -2.15 4.18
C ARG A 60 -14.37 -3.05 5.31
N VAL A 61 -14.47 -4.36 5.08
CA VAL A 61 -14.04 -5.38 6.05
C VAL A 61 -12.59 -5.22 6.47
N LYS A 62 -11.71 -4.88 5.51
CA LYS A 62 -10.28 -4.65 5.81
C LYS A 62 -10.07 -3.51 6.81
N VAL A 63 -10.91 -2.48 6.77
CA VAL A 63 -10.85 -1.37 7.74
C VAL A 63 -11.17 -1.90 9.15
N LYS A 64 -12.20 -2.72 9.27
CA LYS A 64 -12.57 -3.33 10.56
C LYS A 64 -11.45 -4.21 11.08
N HIS A 65 -10.81 -5.01 10.21
CA HIS A 65 -9.68 -5.84 10.59
C HIS A 65 -8.52 -5.00 11.11
N LEU A 66 -8.16 -3.93 10.40
CA LEU A 66 -7.02 -3.08 10.76
C LEU A 66 -7.26 -2.28 12.04
N ARG A 67 -8.49 -1.85 12.29
CA ARG A 67 -8.81 -1.16 13.55
C ARG A 67 -8.70 -2.09 14.76
N ARG A 68 -9.04 -3.37 14.58
CA ARG A 68 -8.94 -4.36 15.65
C ARG A 68 -7.51 -4.85 15.84
N ASP A 69 -6.80 -5.11 14.73
CA ASP A 69 -5.42 -5.60 14.74
C ASP A 69 -4.66 -4.83 13.65
N PRO A 70 -3.76 -3.92 14.05
CA PRO A 70 -3.08 -3.04 13.09
C PRO A 70 -1.97 -3.72 12.30
N ARG A 71 -1.60 -4.95 12.63
CA ARG A 71 -0.55 -5.67 11.90
C ARG A 71 -0.99 -5.93 10.47
N ALA A 72 -0.15 -5.56 9.53
CA ALA A 72 -0.44 -5.72 8.11
C ALA A 72 0.83 -5.87 7.29
N ALA A 73 0.67 -6.42 6.10
CA ALA A 73 1.75 -6.55 5.13
C ALA A 73 1.20 -6.30 3.73
N LEU A 74 2.02 -5.68 2.90
CA LEU A 74 1.71 -5.46 1.50
C LEU A 74 2.73 -6.19 0.65
N HIS A 75 2.28 -7.15 -0.14
CA HIS A 75 3.10 -7.87 -1.11
C HIS A 75 2.95 -7.21 -2.47
N VAL A 76 4.08 -6.81 -3.06
CA VAL A 76 4.13 -6.16 -4.36
C VAL A 76 5.01 -6.97 -5.30
N GLN A 77 4.44 -7.40 -6.41
CA GLN A 77 5.17 -8.14 -7.43
C GLN A 77 6.02 -7.19 -8.27
N GLY A 78 7.23 -7.61 -8.60
CA GLY A 78 8.13 -6.86 -9.47
C GLY A 78 7.84 -7.08 -10.95
N GLY A 79 8.85 -6.89 -11.79
CA GLY A 79 8.72 -7.01 -13.25
C GLY A 79 8.51 -8.44 -13.75
N ASP A 80 8.80 -9.43 -12.93
CA ASP A 80 8.59 -10.85 -13.25
C ASP A 80 8.04 -11.58 -12.03
N VAL A 81 7.66 -12.85 -12.20
CA VAL A 81 7.04 -13.64 -11.13
C VAL A 81 7.99 -13.95 -9.97
N TRP A 82 9.29 -13.78 -10.17
CA TRP A 82 10.30 -14.14 -9.19
C TRP A 82 10.76 -12.97 -8.34
N SER A 83 10.47 -11.73 -8.78
CA SER A 83 10.83 -10.56 -8.00
C SER A 83 9.61 -10.01 -7.26
N PHE A 84 9.80 -9.73 -5.98
CA PHE A 84 8.75 -9.16 -5.15
C PHE A 84 9.36 -8.40 -3.97
N ALA A 85 8.55 -7.52 -3.41
CA ALA A 85 8.85 -6.82 -2.16
C ALA A 85 7.65 -6.95 -1.23
N VAL A 86 7.92 -7.12 0.05
CA VAL A 86 6.88 -7.10 1.10
C VAL A 86 7.21 -5.98 2.07
N ALA A 87 6.22 -5.15 2.33
CA ALA A 87 6.28 -4.09 3.33
C ALA A 87 5.43 -4.51 4.53
N GLU A 88 6.06 -4.69 5.68
CA GLU A 88 5.38 -5.08 6.92
C GLU A 88 5.39 -3.94 7.91
N GLY A 89 4.32 -3.83 8.68
CA GLY A 89 4.25 -2.86 9.75
C GLY A 89 2.88 -2.82 10.40
N GLU A 90 2.58 -1.69 11.00
CA GLU A 90 1.30 -1.44 11.63
C GLU A 90 0.53 -0.37 10.85
N ALA A 91 -0.74 -0.63 10.63
CA ALA A 91 -1.62 0.26 9.89
C ALA A 91 -2.38 1.18 10.84
N GLU A 92 -2.48 2.43 10.45
CA GLU A 92 -3.28 3.46 11.10
C GLU A 92 -4.39 3.85 10.12
N VAL A 93 -5.64 3.79 10.58
CA VAL A 93 -6.79 4.15 9.76
C VAL A 93 -7.30 5.51 10.22
N SER A 94 -7.40 6.45 9.29
CA SER A 94 -7.92 7.78 9.58
C SER A 94 -9.42 7.76 9.86
N GLU A 95 -9.94 8.87 10.40
CA GLU A 95 -11.37 9.13 10.35
C GLU A 95 -11.81 9.28 8.89
N ALA A 96 -13.08 9.03 8.60
CA ALA A 96 -13.62 9.30 7.28
C ALA A 96 -13.58 10.80 7.00
N THR A 97 -13.29 11.17 5.75
CA THR A 97 -13.41 12.58 5.36
C THR A 97 -14.87 13.03 5.47
N THR A 98 -15.11 14.18 6.07
CA THR A 98 -16.47 14.70 6.33
C THR A 98 -16.74 16.05 5.71
N VAL A 99 -15.66 16.81 5.46
CA VAL A 99 -15.75 18.14 4.85
C VAL A 99 -14.83 18.14 3.62
N PRO A 100 -15.32 18.51 2.43
CA PRO A 100 -14.47 18.54 1.24
C PRO A 100 -13.24 19.41 1.47
N GLY A 101 -12.06 18.82 1.26
CA GLY A 101 -10.78 19.50 1.47
C GLY A 101 -10.27 19.50 2.91
N ASP A 102 -10.86 18.70 3.80
CA ASP A 102 -10.30 18.48 5.13
C ASP A 102 -8.94 17.75 5.05
N ALA A 103 -8.29 17.55 6.19
CA ALA A 103 -6.95 16.97 6.21
C ALA A 103 -6.92 15.57 5.56
N VAL A 104 -7.93 14.74 5.81
CA VAL A 104 -8.02 13.39 5.21
C VAL A 104 -8.23 13.50 3.70
N GLY A 105 -9.16 14.34 3.26
CA GLY A 105 -9.41 14.54 1.83
C GLY A 105 -8.18 15.04 1.09
N ARG A 106 -7.42 15.95 1.68
CA ARG A 106 -6.18 16.46 1.09
C ARG A 106 -5.08 15.40 1.04
N GLU A 107 -4.99 14.56 2.05
CA GLU A 107 -4.04 13.46 2.06
C GLU A 107 -4.37 12.45 0.96
N LEU A 108 -5.65 12.13 0.77
CA LEU A 108 -6.12 11.25 -0.29
C LEU A 108 -5.81 11.83 -1.67
N LEU A 109 -6.07 13.11 -1.87
CA LEU A 109 -5.71 13.80 -3.13
C LEU A 109 -4.21 13.78 -3.36
N GLY A 110 -3.42 13.98 -2.32
CA GLY A 110 -1.95 13.98 -2.39
C GLY A 110 -1.34 12.64 -2.76
N MET A 111 -2.08 11.54 -2.62
CA MET A 111 -1.64 10.21 -3.05
C MET A 111 -1.64 10.06 -4.57
N ILE A 112 -2.40 10.88 -5.27
CA ILE A 112 -2.51 10.80 -6.73
C ILE A 112 -1.36 11.57 -7.34
N PRO A 113 -0.59 10.98 -8.27
CA PRO A 113 0.47 11.71 -8.97
C PRO A 113 -0.10 12.96 -9.67
N GLN A 114 0.65 14.05 -9.69
CA GLN A 114 0.18 15.32 -10.24
C GLN A 114 -0.38 15.20 -11.65
N GLY A 115 0.25 14.40 -12.50
CA GLY A 115 -0.19 14.20 -13.88
C GLY A 115 -1.48 13.39 -14.02
N ALA A 116 -1.93 12.73 -12.97
CA ALA A 116 -3.14 11.91 -12.95
C ALA A 116 -4.26 12.52 -12.10
N ARG A 117 -4.06 13.72 -11.54
CA ARG A 117 -5.08 14.37 -10.71
C ARG A 117 -6.28 14.78 -11.54
N PRO A 118 -7.50 14.68 -10.95
CA PRO A 118 -8.70 15.11 -11.65
C PRO A 118 -8.66 16.62 -11.94
N GLU A 119 -9.27 17.03 -13.05
CA GLU A 119 -9.33 18.45 -13.44
C GLU A 119 -10.14 19.26 -12.44
N ASP A 120 -11.25 18.70 -11.95
CA ASP A 120 -12.11 19.33 -10.94
C ASP A 120 -11.78 18.71 -9.58
N GLU A 121 -10.83 19.31 -8.88
CA GLU A 121 -10.43 18.84 -7.55
C GLU A 121 -11.54 18.98 -6.52
N ASP A 122 -12.35 20.05 -6.62
CA ASP A 122 -13.44 20.27 -5.68
C ASP A 122 -14.50 19.17 -5.78
N ALA A 123 -14.87 18.78 -7.01
CA ALA A 123 -15.81 17.69 -7.24
C ALA A 123 -15.24 16.35 -6.73
N PHE A 124 -13.95 16.12 -6.94
CA PHE A 124 -13.27 14.93 -6.44
C PHE A 124 -13.31 14.87 -4.91
N LEU A 125 -13.01 15.99 -4.23
CA LEU A 125 -13.03 16.04 -2.77
C LEU A 125 -14.44 15.82 -2.20
N GLU A 126 -15.48 16.34 -2.89
CA GLU A 126 -16.87 16.11 -2.53
C GLU A 126 -17.24 14.62 -2.67
N GLU A 127 -16.78 13.97 -3.72
CA GLU A 127 -17.00 12.54 -3.95
C GLU A 127 -16.38 11.69 -2.84
N LEU A 128 -15.17 12.02 -2.40
CA LEU A 128 -14.53 11.33 -1.30
C LEU A 128 -15.36 11.37 -0.01
N VAL A 129 -15.97 12.52 0.27
CA VAL A 129 -16.86 12.69 1.42
C VAL A 129 -18.11 11.84 1.26
N ALA A 130 -18.74 11.86 0.07
CA ALA A 130 -19.94 11.08 -0.22
C ALA A 130 -19.69 9.58 -0.04
N GLU A 131 -18.51 9.10 -0.42
CA GLU A 131 -18.12 7.69 -0.31
C GLU A 131 -17.59 7.33 1.08
N ARG A 132 -17.45 8.29 1.99
CA ARG A 132 -16.90 8.10 3.33
C ARG A 132 -15.50 7.47 3.28
N ARG A 133 -14.64 8.06 2.48
CA ARG A 133 -13.28 7.57 2.30
C ARG A 133 -12.41 7.80 3.54
N VAL A 134 -11.51 6.86 3.77
CA VAL A 134 -10.47 6.92 4.79
C VAL A 134 -9.12 6.73 4.09
N VAL A 135 -8.06 7.27 4.69
CA VAL A 135 -6.72 6.90 4.32
C VAL A 135 -6.21 5.85 5.32
N VAL A 136 -5.62 4.80 4.78
CA VAL A 136 -4.91 3.83 5.59
C VAL A 136 -3.42 4.07 5.40
N ARG A 137 -2.69 4.24 6.50
CA ARG A 137 -1.24 4.45 6.51
C ARG A 137 -0.59 3.24 7.13
N LEU A 138 0.11 2.46 6.31
CA LEU A 138 0.91 1.35 6.79
C LEU A 138 2.31 1.90 7.09
N ARG A 139 2.65 2.00 8.37
CA ARG A 139 3.97 2.43 8.82
C ARG A 139 4.90 1.23 8.75
N VAL A 140 5.82 1.27 7.79
CA VAL A 140 6.64 0.13 7.46
C VAL A 140 7.85 0.06 8.39
N ASP A 141 7.97 -1.04 9.11
CA ASP A 141 9.12 -1.30 9.98
C ASP A 141 10.07 -2.33 9.38
N ARG A 142 9.63 -3.07 8.37
CA ARG A 142 10.45 -4.08 7.70
C ARG A 142 10.11 -4.21 6.23
N LEU A 143 11.15 -4.24 5.39
CA LEU A 143 11.05 -4.61 3.99
C LEU A 143 11.79 -5.92 3.77
N TYR A 144 11.22 -6.83 2.99
CA TYR A 144 11.94 -8.01 2.52
C TYR A 144 11.46 -8.40 1.13
N GLY A 145 12.25 -9.17 0.44
CA GLY A 145 11.90 -9.64 -0.89
C GLY A 145 13.11 -10.17 -1.62
N THR A 146 12.85 -10.79 -2.76
CA THR A 146 13.88 -11.43 -3.57
C THR A 146 13.71 -11.12 -5.04
N ALA A 147 14.74 -11.38 -5.81
CA ALA A 147 14.69 -11.47 -7.26
C ALA A 147 15.52 -12.65 -7.70
N LEU A 148 15.26 -13.16 -8.91
CA LEU A 148 16.13 -14.16 -9.50
C LEU A 148 17.42 -13.48 -9.96
N ASP A 149 18.53 -14.11 -9.65
CA ASP A 149 19.83 -13.72 -10.19
C ASP A 149 19.97 -14.38 -11.57
N ILE A 150 19.58 -13.62 -12.60
CA ILE A 150 19.61 -14.12 -13.98
C ILE A 150 20.94 -13.76 -14.65
N ASP A 151 21.68 -12.83 -14.07
CA ASP A 151 22.96 -12.36 -14.58
C ASP A 151 24.12 -13.08 -13.88
N GLY A 152 24.10 -14.35 -14.01
CA GLY A 152 25.19 -15.19 -13.47
C GLY A 152 26.47 -15.08 -14.27
#